data_d26a73c8bb0c9774bed7503d8a1d1c5f
#
_entry.id   d26a73c8bb0c9774bed7503d8a1d1c5f
#
_cell.length_a   1.000
_cell.length_b   1.000
_cell.length_c   1.000
_cell.angle_alpha   90.00
_cell.angle_beta   90.00
_cell.angle_gamma   90.00
#
_symmetry.space_group_name_H-M   'P 1'
#
loop_
_entity.id
_entity.type
_entity.pdbx_description
1 polymer ?
#
loop_
_entity_poly.entity_id
_entity_poly.type
_entity_poly.pdbx_seq_one_letter_code
_entity_poly.pdbx_strand_id
1 'polypeptide(L)'
;MDALAFFDNVLVPWERVFLYGDVDMCNNMSLRTHQYLHSGHQVVTKNVVKCEFILGLANLMVNTLGSQEMPQVHGMMAEIIENLEITKALLRAAEVDAELDEWGVMCPVDISLMVARQQFINMYPRMGEILHLLGSSSLMAVPTEADFEGPLAEDITKYLETDFSSAKDRVRLFRLAWDTCCSAFGSRQILYERFFQGDRNRNVVIMNTRYDKEPMSQFVLDFLNQE
;
A
#
# COMPACT_ATOMS: atom_id res chain seq x y z
N MET A 1 6.53 -5.89 13.89
CA MET A 1 7.45 -6.91 13.34
C MET A 1 6.73 -8.24 13.43
N ASP A 2 6.84 -9.08 12.39
CA ASP A 2 6.28 -10.42 12.44
C ASP A 2 7.14 -11.30 13.34
N ALA A 3 6.52 -12.28 14.01
CA ALA A 3 7.17 -13.22 14.88
C ALA A 3 6.63 -14.63 14.66
N LEU A 4 7.44 -15.63 14.95
CA LEU A 4 7.00 -17.00 15.11
C LEU A 4 6.66 -17.22 16.58
N ALA A 5 5.45 -17.69 16.85
CA ALA A 5 5.01 -18.03 18.20
C ALA A 5 5.05 -19.54 18.39
N PHE A 6 5.69 -19.97 19.47
CA PHE A 6 5.77 -21.37 19.87
C PHE A 6 5.02 -21.56 21.19
N PHE A 7 4.12 -22.53 21.23
CA PHE A 7 3.35 -22.87 22.41
C PHE A 7 3.79 -24.25 22.88
N ASP A 8 4.35 -24.34 24.08
CA ASP A 8 4.77 -25.58 24.72
C ASP A 8 4.14 -25.65 26.12
N ASN A 9 3.15 -26.53 26.29
CA ASN A 9 2.40 -26.72 27.52
C ASN A 9 1.83 -25.42 28.13
N VAL A 10 1.42 -24.49 27.30
CA VAL A 10 0.84 -23.21 27.75
C VAL A 10 -0.58 -23.45 28.25
N LEU A 11 -0.84 -23.10 29.52
CA LEU A 11 -2.18 -23.11 30.07
C LEU A 11 -2.99 -21.94 29.54
N VAL A 12 -4.07 -22.22 28.83
CA VAL A 12 -5.04 -21.22 28.37
C VAL A 12 -6.27 -21.29 29.27
N PRO A 13 -6.55 -20.28 30.10
CA PRO A 13 -7.74 -20.27 30.95
C PRO A 13 -9.02 -20.13 30.09
N TRP A 14 -10.12 -20.70 30.57
CA TRP A 14 -11.37 -20.79 29.82
C TRP A 14 -11.95 -19.44 29.40
N GLU A 15 -11.75 -18.40 30.18
CA GLU A 15 -12.18 -17.02 29.80
C GLU A 15 -11.48 -16.46 28.57
N ARG A 16 -10.41 -17.12 28.10
CA ARG A 16 -9.69 -16.79 26.86
C ARG A 16 -9.97 -17.73 25.70
N VAL A 17 -10.87 -18.69 25.89
CA VAL A 17 -11.31 -19.63 24.86
C VAL A 17 -12.60 -19.12 24.25
N PHE A 18 -12.54 -18.59 23.04
CA PHE A 18 -13.69 -18.00 22.33
C PHE A 18 -14.45 -19.03 21.51
N LEU A 19 -13.81 -20.15 21.14
CA LEU A 19 -14.41 -21.22 20.37
C LEU A 19 -13.78 -22.56 20.81
N TYR A 20 -14.64 -23.54 21.11
CA TYR A 20 -14.18 -24.87 21.53
C TYR A 20 -15.08 -25.96 20.98
N GLY A 21 -14.48 -26.93 20.28
CA GLY A 21 -15.15 -28.14 19.80
C GLY A 21 -16.14 -27.98 18.65
N ASP A 22 -16.37 -26.79 18.17
CA ASP A 22 -17.25 -26.51 17.03
C ASP A 22 -16.41 -26.27 15.76
N VAL A 23 -16.22 -27.31 14.98
CA VAL A 23 -15.41 -27.31 13.76
C VAL A 23 -16.10 -26.48 12.65
N ASP A 24 -17.43 -26.55 12.56
CA ASP A 24 -18.20 -25.83 11.54
C ASP A 24 -18.11 -24.32 11.78
N MET A 25 -18.30 -23.88 13.01
CA MET A 25 -18.12 -22.48 13.38
C MET A 25 -16.70 -22.00 13.12
N CYS A 26 -15.69 -22.82 13.44
CA CYS A 26 -14.28 -22.48 13.21
C CYS A 26 -13.99 -22.25 11.72
N ASN A 27 -14.45 -23.16 10.86
CA ASN A 27 -14.24 -23.08 9.40
C ASN A 27 -14.99 -21.91 8.76
N ASN A 28 -16.15 -21.54 9.31
CA ASN A 28 -17.01 -20.49 8.77
C ASN A 28 -16.88 -19.14 9.50
N MET A 29 -16.03 -19.03 10.52
CA MET A 29 -15.91 -17.83 11.34
C MET A 29 -15.70 -16.57 10.51
N SER A 30 -14.76 -16.60 9.57
CA SER A 30 -14.45 -15.42 8.71
C SER A 30 -15.61 -15.01 7.80
N LEU A 31 -16.39 -15.98 7.30
CA LEU A 31 -17.57 -15.72 6.47
C LEU A 31 -18.73 -15.20 7.31
N ARG A 32 -19.05 -15.86 8.42
CA ARG A 32 -20.19 -15.50 9.29
C ARG A 32 -20.00 -14.16 10.02
N THR A 33 -18.78 -13.75 10.28
CA THR A 33 -18.47 -12.47 10.94
C THR A 33 -18.13 -11.36 9.96
N HIS A 34 -18.16 -11.64 8.66
CA HIS A 34 -17.70 -10.71 7.60
C HIS A 34 -16.29 -10.14 7.87
N GLN A 35 -15.48 -10.84 8.66
CA GLN A 35 -14.13 -10.42 9.05
C GLN A 35 -13.26 -10.06 7.83
N TYR A 36 -13.41 -10.79 6.72
CA TYR A 36 -12.66 -10.53 5.50
C TYR A 36 -13.01 -9.18 4.84
N LEU A 37 -14.26 -8.70 4.96
CA LEU A 37 -14.70 -7.39 4.48
C LEU A 37 -14.07 -6.27 5.31
N HIS A 38 -14.23 -6.35 6.64
CA HIS A 38 -13.69 -5.34 7.55
C HIS A 38 -12.16 -5.29 7.53
N SER A 39 -11.50 -6.43 7.44
CA SER A 39 -10.05 -6.49 7.24
C SER A 39 -9.64 -5.90 5.88
N GLY A 40 -10.42 -6.17 4.83
CA GLY A 40 -10.21 -5.59 3.51
C GLY A 40 -10.30 -4.06 3.54
N HIS A 41 -11.33 -3.52 4.18
CA HIS A 41 -11.54 -2.09 4.36
C HIS A 41 -10.35 -1.44 5.11
N GLN A 42 -9.96 -2.01 6.25
CA GLN A 42 -8.80 -1.54 7.01
C GLN A 42 -7.51 -1.50 6.16
N VAL A 43 -7.28 -2.56 5.37
CA VAL A 43 -6.11 -2.65 4.49
C VAL A 43 -6.12 -1.57 3.42
N VAL A 44 -7.26 -1.35 2.75
CA VAL A 44 -7.36 -0.35 1.68
C VAL A 44 -7.25 1.07 2.25
N THR A 45 -7.81 1.34 3.43
CA THR A 45 -7.62 2.61 4.16
C THR A 45 -6.12 2.87 4.43
N LYS A 46 -5.41 1.87 4.95
CA LYS A 46 -3.95 1.95 5.11
C LYS A 46 -3.22 2.22 3.78
N ASN A 47 -3.68 1.58 2.69
CA ASN A 47 -3.06 1.75 1.37
C ASN A 47 -3.20 3.18 0.85
N VAL A 48 -4.36 3.83 1.05
CA VAL A 48 -4.55 5.26 0.71
C VAL A 48 -3.51 6.12 1.43
N VAL A 49 -3.37 5.96 2.75
CA VAL A 49 -2.40 6.74 3.55
C VAL A 49 -0.97 6.50 3.07
N LYS A 50 -0.62 5.26 2.70
CA LYS A 50 0.70 4.95 2.13
C LYS A 50 0.93 5.65 0.79
N CYS A 51 -0.07 5.66 -0.10
CA CYS A 51 0.04 6.39 -1.37
C CYS A 51 0.21 7.89 -1.14
N GLU A 52 -0.55 8.49 -0.22
CA GLU A 52 -0.44 9.91 0.14
C GLU A 52 0.97 10.24 0.67
N PHE A 53 1.49 9.39 1.54
CA PHE A 53 2.85 9.56 2.06
C PHE A 53 3.91 9.48 0.97
N ILE A 54 3.83 8.48 0.07
CA ILE A 54 4.78 8.33 -1.04
C ILE A 54 4.69 9.51 -2.02
N LEU A 55 3.47 9.97 -2.35
CA LEU A 55 3.28 11.13 -3.22
C LEU A 55 3.89 12.40 -2.60
N GLY A 56 3.63 12.62 -1.31
CA GLY A 56 4.21 13.76 -0.58
C GLY A 56 5.74 13.71 -0.54
N LEU A 57 6.30 12.53 -0.27
CA LEU A 57 7.75 12.32 -0.26
C LEU A 57 8.37 12.57 -1.64
N ALA A 58 7.79 11.97 -2.69
CA ALA A 58 8.23 12.15 -4.07
C ALA A 58 8.19 13.63 -4.50
N ASN A 59 7.10 14.33 -4.18
CA ASN A 59 6.96 15.76 -4.49
C ASN A 59 8.02 16.62 -3.78
N LEU A 60 8.30 16.35 -2.52
CA LEU A 60 9.36 17.04 -1.79
C LEU A 60 10.74 16.75 -2.39
N MET A 61 11.03 15.51 -2.80
CA MET A 61 12.29 15.15 -3.46
C MET A 61 12.46 15.91 -4.78
N VAL A 62 11.41 15.91 -5.61
CA VAL A 62 11.40 16.60 -6.91
C VAL A 62 11.65 18.11 -6.73
N ASN A 63 10.94 18.74 -5.79
CA ASN A 63 11.10 20.16 -5.52
C ASN A 63 12.50 20.49 -4.96
N THR A 64 13.02 19.67 -4.06
CA THR A 64 14.37 19.86 -3.48
C THR A 64 15.48 19.76 -4.55
N LEU A 65 15.28 18.93 -5.58
CA LEU A 65 16.23 18.78 -6.68
C LEU A 65 16.00 19.78 -7.83
N GLY A 66 14.90 20.55 -7.81
CA GLY A 66 14.53 21.45 -8.91
C GLY A 66 14.24 20.72 -10.22
N SER A 67 13.72 19.48 -10.15
CA SER A 67 13.53 18.60 -11.31
C SER A 67 12.09 18.53 -11.83
N GLN A 68 11.19 19.37 -11.32
CA GLN A 68 9.76 19.34 -11.58
C GLN A 68 9.39 19.49 -13.05
N GLU A 69 10.20 20.21 -13.85
CA GLU A 69 9.94 20.47 -15.27
C GLU A 69 10.46 19.35 -16.21
N MET A 70 11.08 18.32 -15.66
CA MET A 70 11.61 17.21 -16.46
C MET A 70 10.47 16.29 -16.94
N PRO A 71 10.36 16.01 -18.26
CA PRO A 71 9.26 15.19 -18.79
C PRO A 71 9.12 13.80 -18.14
N GLN A 72 10.24 13.15 -17.85
CA GLN A 72 10.23 11.84 -17.17
C GLN A 72 9.74 11.92 -15.71
N VAL A 73 9.93 13.07 -15.04
CA VAL A 73 9.44 13.30 -13.67
C VAL A 73 7.92 13.45 -13.69
N HIS A 74 7.36 14.17 -14.67
CA HIS A 74 5.91 14.26 -14.84
C HIS A 74 5.25 12.87 -14.97
N GLY A 75 5.82 11.98 -15.79
CA GLY A 75 5.30 10.61 -15.95
C GLY A 75 5.32 9.81 -14.64
N MET A 76 6.43 9.86 -13.90
CA MET A 76 6.56 9.18 -12.60
C MET A 76 5.60 9.74 -11.53
N MET A 77 5.45 11.07 -11.48
CA MET A 77 4.50 11.70 -10.55
C MET A 77 3.05 11.37 -10.89
N ALA A 78 2.70 11.38 -12.18
CA ALA A 78 1.38 11.00 -12.66
C ALA A 78 1.04 9.56 -12.26
N GLU A 79 1.98 8.60 -12.41
CA GLU A 79 1.78 7.20 -12.02
C GLU A 79 1.48 7.06 -10.51
N ILE A 80 2.14 7.82 -9.63
CA ILE A 80 1.82 7.81 -8.19
C ILE A 80 0.43 8.43 -7.93
N ILE A 81 0.07 9.51 -8.61
CA ILE A 81 -1.24 10.16 -8.48
C ILE A 81 -2.35 9.21 -8.95
N GLU A 82 -2.19 8.55 -10.08
CA GLU A 82 -3.14 7.54 -10.59
C GLU A 82 -3.37 6.43 -9.55
N ASN A 83 -2.28 5.90 -8.99
CA ASN A 83 -2.36 4.86 -7.95
C ASN A 83 -3.13 5.32 -6.71
N LEU A 84 -2.90 6.55 -6.26
CA LEU A 84 -3.61 7.16 -5.14
C LEU A 84 -5.10 7.32 -5.44
N GLU A 85 -5.43 7.93 -6.58
CA GLU A 85 -6.82 8.23 -6.92
C GLU A 85 -7.64 6.96 -7.22
N ILE A 86 -7.06 5.95 -7.87
CA ILE A 86 -7.68 4.63 -8.04
C ILE A 86 -7.99 4.00 -6.67
N THR A 87 -7.02 4.03 -5.75
CA THR A 87 -7.20 3.43 -4.41
C THR A 87 -8.29 4.16 -3.62
N LYS A 88 -8.32 5.52 -3.66
CA LYS A 88 -9.37 6.35 -3.05
C LYS A 88 -10.75 6.07 -3.65
N ALA A 89 -10.85 5.99 -4.98
CA ALA A 89 -12.11 5.73 -5.67
C ALA A 89 -12.68 4.36 -5.29
N LEU A 90 -11.85 3.32 -5.22
CA LEU A 90 -12.26 1.98 -4.84
C LEU A 90 -12.68 1.89 -3.36
N LEU A 91 -11.96 2.57 -2.47
CA LEU A 91 -12.35 2.67 -1.06
C LEU A 91 -13.71 3.37 -0.92
N ARG A 92 -13.87 4.51 -1.58
CA ARG A 92 -15.12 5.27 -1.56
C ARG A 92 -16.29 4.46 -2.13
N ALA A 93 -16.10 3.74 -3.24
CA ALA A 93 -17.14 2.88 -3.80
C ALA A 93 -17.56 1.79 -2.79
N ALA A 94 -16.58 1.15 -2.11
CA ALA A 94 -16.88 0.14 -1.11
C ALA A 94 -17.66 0.69 0.09
N GLU A 95 -17.46 1.96 0.45
CA GLU A 95 -18.13 2.63 1.57
C GLU A 95 -19.53 3.17 1.19
N VAL A 96 -19.66 3.73 -0.01
CA VAL A 96 -20.94 4.33 -0.49
C VAL A 96 -21.99 3.24 -0.74
N ASP A 97 -21.56 2.11 -1.26
CA ASP A 97 -22.42 0.97 -1.57
C ASP A 97 -22.49 -0.04 -0.39
N ALA A 98 -22.08 0.38 0.82
CA ALA A 98 -22.11 -0.47 2.00
C ALA A 98 -23.55 -0.76 2.44
N GLU A 99 -23.78 -2.00 2.88
CA GLU A 99 -25.09 -2.48 3.33
C GLU A 99 -25.02 -3.05 4.75
N LEU A 100 -26.17 -3.09 5.45
CA LEU A 100 -26.27 -3.75 6.74
C LEU A 100 -26.36 -5.27 6.55
N ASP A 101 -25.55 -6.00 7.32
CA ASP A 101 -25.67 -7.45 7.40
C ASP A 101 -26.85 -7.89 8.29
N GLU A 102 -27.00 -9.22 8.43
CA GLU A 102 -28.04 -9.83 9.26
C GLU A 102 -27.94 -9.49 10.75
N TRP A 103 -26.81 -8.96 11.19
CA TRP A 103 -26.57 -8.52 12.57
C TRP A 103 -26.74 -7.02 12.78
N GLY A 104 -27.06 -6.29 11.70
CA GLY A 104 -27.17 -4.83 11.72
C GLY A 104 -25.82 -4.11 11.70
N VAL A 105 -24.76 -4.78 11.27
CA VAL A 105 -23.42 -4.19 11.10
C VAL A 105 -23.26 -3.71 9.67
N MET A 106 -22.78 -2.48 9.49
CA MET A 106 -22.49 -1.92 8.17
C MET A 106 -21.28 -2.60 7.55
N CYS A 107 -21.49 -3.27 6.41
CA CYS A 107 -20.46 -4.02 5.69
C CYS A 107 -20.12 -3.32 4.37
N PRO A 108 -18.84 -3.02 4.10
CA PRO A 108 -18.41 -2.46 2.81
C PRO A 108 -18.52 -3.50 1.69
N VAL A 109 -18.62 -3.02 0.44
CA VAL A 109 -18.68 -3.90 -0.74
C VAL A 109 -17.34 -4.58 -0.99
N ASP A 110 -17.37 -5.93 -1.10
CA ASP A 110 -16.18 -6.77 -1.23
C ASP A 110 -15.39 -6.52 -2.51
N ILE A 111 -16.06 -6.44 -3.66
CA ILE A 111 -15.38 -6.43 -4.97
C ILE A 111 -14.45 -5.23 -5.12
N SER A 112 -14.86 -4.03 -4.70
CA SER A 112 -14.03 -2.83 -4.77
C SER A 112 -12.78 -2.98 -3.89
N LEU A 113 -12.94 -3.55 -2.68
CA LEU A 113 -11.82 -3.83 -1.77
C LEU A 113 -10.88 -4.90 -2.33
N MET A 114 -11.41 -5.97 -2.95
CA MET A 114 -10.61 -7.02 -3.57
C MET A 114 -9.77 -6.46 -4.73
N VAL A 115 -10.37 -5.63 -5.58
CA VAL A 115 -9.65 -4.99 -6.70
C VAL A 115 -8.55 -4.07 -6.17
N ALA A 116 -8.86 -3.19 -5.20
CA ALA A 116 -7.88 -2.29 -4.60
C ALA A 116 -6.68 -3.04 -4.01
N ARG A 117 -6.95 -4.12 -3.26
CA ARG A 117 -5.90 -4.96 -2.67
C ARG A 117 -5.04 -5.63 -3.74
N GLN A 118 -5.65 -6.14 -4.80
CA GLN A 118 -4.95 -6.82 -5.90
C GLN A 118 -4.06 -5.85 -6.70
N GLN A 119 -4.54 -4.64 -6.93
CA GLN A 119 -3.76 -3.59 -7.57
C GLN A 119 -2.55 -3.19 -6.72
N PHE A 120 -2.73 -3.03 -5.42
CA PHE A 120 -1.69 -2.54 -4.51
C PHE A 120 -0.45 -3.43 -4.44
N ILE A 121 -0.60 -4.74 -4.68
CA ILE A 121 0.52 -5.69 -4.76
C ILE A 121 1.56 -5.27 -5.81
N ASN A 122 1.12 -4.67 -6.92
CA ASN A 122 1.99 -4.17 -7.98
C ASN A 122 2.35 -2.69 -7.80
N MET A 123 1.39 -1.89 -7.36
CA MET A 123 1.53 -0.43 -7.20
C MET A 123 2.61 -0.06 -6.18
N TYR A 124 2.62 -0.69 -5.00
CA TYR A 124 3.53 -0.30 -3.94
C TYR A 124 5.01 -0.54 -4.28
N PRO A 125 5.40 -1.70 -4.81
CA PRO A 125 6.78 -1.89 -5.29
C PRO A 125 7.19 -0.90 -6.39
N ARG A 126 6.27 -0.57 -7.30
CA ARG A 126 6.52 0.39 -8.37
C ARG A 126 6.70 1.81 -7.83
N MET A 127 5.92 2.24 -6.83
CA MET A 127 6.13 3.51 -6.15
C MET A 127 7.51 3.58 -5.46
N GLY A 128 7.96 2.47 -4.86
CA GLY A 128 9.32 2.37 -4.32
C GLY A 128 10.40 2.54 -5.40
N GLU A 129 10.22 1.92 -6.57
CA GLU A 129 11.11 2.09 -7.73
C GLU A 129 11.12 3.54 -8.24
N ILE A 130 9.96 4.20 -8.28
CA ILE A 130 9.87 5.62 -8.66
C ILE A 130 10.70 6.49 -7.69
N LEU A 131 10.63 6.25 -6.38
CA LEU A 131 11.48 6.96 -5.42
C LEU A 131 12.98 6.74 -5.70
N HIS A 132 13.39 5.53 -6.10
CA HIS A 132 14.78 5.26 -6.52
C HIS A 132 15.16 6.10 -7.74
N LEU A 133 14.30 6.14 -8.75
CA LEU A 133 14.54 6.89 -10.01
C LEU A 133 14.60 8.40 -9.76
N LEU A 134 13.67 8.94 -8.96
CA LEU A 134 13.64 10.36 -8.60
C LEU A 134 14.87 10.76 -7.75
N GLY A 135 15.28 9.90 -6.83
CA GLY A 135 16.40 10.18 -5.93
C GLY A 135 17.77 9.93 -6.54
N SER A 136 17.86 8.95 -7.46
CA SER A 136 19.08 8.62 -8.19
C SER A 136 20.34 8.59 -7.30
N SER A 137 21.45 9.20 -7.72
CA SER A 137 22.69 9.28 -6.95
C SER A 137 22.56 9.99 -5.61
N SER A 138 21.59 10.88 -5.44
CA SER A 138 21.31 11.57 -4.18
C SER A 138 20.84 10.61 -3.08
N LEU A 139 20.24 9.46 -3.43
CA LEU A 139 19.92 8.41 -2.46
C LEU A 139 21.15 7.59 -2.04
N MET A 140 22.11 7.40 -2.95
CA MET A 140 23.32 6.62 -2.68
C MET A 140 24.32 7.38 -1.78
N ALA A 141 24.50 8.68 -2.05
CA ALA A 141 25.48 9.54 -1.38
C ALA A 141 24.83 10.44 -0.34
N VAL A 142 24.10 9.86 0.61
CA VAL A 142 23.43 10.62 1.68
C VAL A 142 24.35 10.67 2.90
N PRO A 143 24.85 11.86 3.32
CA PRO A 143 25.65 12.04 4.52
C PRO A 143 24.90 11.62 5.79
N THR A 144 25.63 11.40 6.86
CA THR A 144 25.10 11.20 8.21
C THR A 144 25.02 12.54 8.95
N GLU A 145 24.30 12.57 10.08
CA GLU A 145 24.27 13.76 10.95
C GLU A 145 25.66 14.12 11.45
N ALA A 146 26.49 13.12 11.79
CA ALA A 146 27.86 13.30 12.25
C ALA A 146 28.77 13.97 11.21
N ASP A 147 28.49 13.81 9.93
CA ASP A 147 29.27 14.44 8.86
C ASP A 147 29.13 15.98 8.85
N PHE A 148 28.02 16.50 9.38
CA PHE A 148 27.81 17.94 9.57
C PHE A 148 28.54 18.53 10.80
N GLU A 149 29.13 17.70 11.62
CA GLU A 149 29.93 18.07 12.78
C GLU A 149 31.43 17.76 12.59
N GLY A 150 31.74 17.08 11.46
CA GLY A 150 33.09 16.63 11.11
C GLY A 150 33.88 17.64 10.26
N PRO A 151 35.07 17.24 9.83
CA PRO A 151 35.98 18.10 9.05
C PRO A 151 35.42 18.46 7.65
N LEU A 152 34.43 17.73 7.13
CA LEU A 152 33.78 17.99 5.85
C LEU A 152 32.48 18.81 5.95
N ALA A 153 32.11 19.29 7.14
CA ALA A 153 30.83 19.96 7.40
C ALA A 153 30.61 21.19 6.50
N GLU A 154 31.65 21.99 6.27
CA GLU A 154 31.59 23.17 5.42
C GLU A 154 31.35 22.80 3.96
N ASP A 155 32.08 21.82 3.44
CA ASP A 155 31.92 21.34 2.07
C ASP A 155 30.55 20.70 1.85
N ILE A 156 30.09 19.84 2.77
CA ILE A 156 28.78 19.21 2.72
C ILE A 156 27.69 20.27 2.70
N THR A 157 27.77 21.27 3.56
CA THR A 157 26.80 22.37 3.61
C THR A 157 26.77 23.10 2.28
N LYS A 158 27.94 23.49 1.77
CA LYS A 158 28.07 24.26 0.53
C LYS A 158 27.58 23.51 -0.72
N TYR A 159 27.92 22.21 -0.85
CA TYR A 159 27.62 21.47 -2.09
C TYR A 159 26.29 20.72 -2.08
N LEU A 160 25.65 20.56 -0.92
CA LEU A 160 24.32 19.95 -0.84
C LEU A 160 23.20 20.98 -0.70
N GLU A 161 23.51 22.25 -0.44
CA GLU A 161 22.53 23.33 -0.49
C GLU A 161 22.00 23.50 -1.92
N THR A 162 20.72 23.81 -2.04
CA THR A 162 20.05 24.11 -3.32
C THR A 162 19.27 25.41 -3.17
N ASP A 163 18.81 25.99 -4.27
CA ASP A 163 17.93 27.16 -4.26
C ASP A 163 16.60 26.89 -3.52
N PHE A 164 16.28 25.63 -3.29
CA PHE A 164 14.99 25.16 -2.75
C PHE A 164 15.08 24.57 -1.34
N SER A 165 16.29 24.24 -0.86
CA SER A 165 16.45 23.55 0.43
C SER A 165 17.83 23.73 1.02
N SER A 166 17.91 23.88 2.36
CA SER A 166 19.18 23.80 3.06
C SER A 166 19.80 22.39 2.93
N ALA A 167 21.12 22.29 3.04
CA ALA A 167 21.82 21.02 3.02
C ALA A 167 21.30 20.03 4.07
N LYS A 168 21.02 20.50 5.28
CA LYS A 168 20.50 19.66 6.38
C LYS A 168 19.10 19.14 6.06
N ASP A 169 18.19 19.98 5.58
CA ASP A 169 16.81 19.58 5.25
C ASP A 169 16.79 18.61 4.06
N ARG A 170 17.63 18.87 3.05
CA ARG A 170 17.82 17.94 1.94
C ARG A 170 18.29 16.57 2.45
N VAL A 171 19.32 16.52 3.27
CA VAL A 171 19.82 15.24 3.81
C VAL A 171 18.77 14.54 4.66
N ARG A 172 18.03 15.23 5.51
CA ARG A 172 16.92 14.65 6.29
C ARG A 172 15.84 14.05 5.39
N LEU A 173 15.44 14.75 4.33
CA LEU A 173 14.47 14.27 3.36
C LEU A 173 14.98 13.00 2.64
N PHE A 174 16.20 13.02 2.13
CA PHE A 174 16.76 11.87 1.41
C PHE A 174 17.07 10.68 2.32
N ARG A 175 17.33 10.91 3.61
CA ARG A 175 17.38 9.84 4.63
C ARG A 175 16.03 9.18 4.83
N LEU A 176 14.95 9.96 4.90
CA LEU A 176 13.60 9.43 4.96
C LEU A 176 13.25 8.63 3.70
N ALA A 177 13.61 9.15 2.52
CA ALA A 177 13.42 8.43 1.26
C ALA A 177 14.20 7.12 1.23
N TRP A 178 15.45 7.13 1.66
CA TRP A 178 16.27 5.91 1.81
C TRP A 178 15.59 4.90 2.73
N ASP A 179 15.11 5.32 3.89
CA ASP A 179 14.44 4.44 4.85
C ASP A 179 13.15 3.84 4.26
N THR A 180 12.44 4.63 3.44
CA THR A 180 11.18 4.22 2.83
C THR A 180 11.36 3.17 1.72
N CYS A 181 12.44 3.22 0.93
CA CYS A 181 12.57 2.37 -0.28
C CYS A 181 13.89 1.60 -0.41
N CYS A 182 14.95 1.95 0.33
CA CYS A 182 16.28 1.31 0.17
C CYS A 182 16.72 0.51 1.39
N SER A 183 16.36 0.94 2.61
CA SER A 183 16.81 0.32 3.86
C SER A 183 16.26 -1.10 4.05
N ALA A 184 16.73 -1.79 5.07
CA ALA A 184 16.15 -3.07 5.49
C ALA A 184 14.65 -2.93 5.83
N PHE A 185 14.24 -1.79 6.39
CA PHE A 185 12.82 -1.49 6.62
C PHE A 185 12.05 -1.32 5.30
N GLY A 186 12.52 -0.48 4.38
CA GLY A 186 11.89 -0.25 3.08
C GLY A 186 11.77 -1.51 2.25
N SER A 187 12.86 -2.29 2.14
CA SER A 187 12.86 -3.58 1.43
C SER A 187 11.85 -4.56 2.02
N ARG A 188 11.78 -4.63 3.35
CA ARG A 188 10.80 -5.47 4.05
C ARG A 188 9.37 -4.99 3.83
N GLN A 189 9.11 -3.68 3.76
CA GLN A 189 7.78 -3.14 3.46
C GLN A 189 7.33 -3.52 2.04
N ILE A 190 8.23 -3.53 1.07
CA ILE A 190 7.92 -3.98 -0.30
C ILE A 190 7.53 -5.46 -0.29
N LEU A 191 8.28 -6.32 0.42
CA LEU A 191 7.92 -7.73 0.57
C LEU A 191 6.60 -7.92 1.32
N TYR A 192 6.38 -7.15 2.38
CA TYR A 192 5.14 -7.20 3.15
C TYR A 192 3.93 -6.90 2.26
N GLU A 193 3.94 -5.81 1.49
CA GLU A 193 2.80 -5.46 0.63
C GLU A 193 2.56 -6.47 -0.51
N ARG A 194 3.59 -7.20 -0.92
CA ARG A 194 3.44 -8.27 -1.92
C ARG A 194 2.75 -9.52 -1.39
N PHE A 195 2.95 -9.88 -0.11
CA PHE A 195 2.64 -11.22 0.37
C PHE A 195 1.70 -11.29 1.57
N PHE A 196 1.55 -10.23 2.37
CA PHE A 196 0.76 -10.29 3.61
C PHE A 196 -0.74 -10.59 3.38
N GLN A 197 -1.26 -10.27 2.20
CA GLN A 197 -2.66 -10.48 1.83
C GLN A 197 -2.97 -11.92 1.39
N GLY A 198 -2.01 -12.81 1.49
CA GLY A 198 -2.11 -14.21 1.07
C GLY A 198 -1.66 -14.43 -0.36
N ASP A 199 -1.89 -15.65 -0.85
CA ASP A 199 -1.49 -16.04 -2.20
C ASP A 199 -2.24 -15.24 -3.28
N ARG A 200 -1.49 -14.58 -4.15
CA ARG A 200 -2.02 -13.73 -5.22
C ARG A 200 -2.91 -14.50 -6.18
N ASN A 201 -2.50 -15.71 -6.58
CA ASN A 201 -3.23 -16.51 -7.55
C ASN A 201 -4.57 -16.96 -6.96
N ARG A 202 -4.57 -17.38 -5.69
CA ARG A 202 -5.80 -17.70 -4.96
C ARG A 202 -6.75 -16.51 -4.92
N ASN A 203 -6.27 -15.32 -4.61
CA ASN A 203 -7.09 -14.10 -4.55
C ASN A 203 -7.70 -13.75 -5.92
N VAL A 204 -6.93 -13.90 -7.01
CA VAL A 204 -7.42 -13.70 -8.38
C VAL A 204 -8.50 -14.73 -8.73
N VAL A 205 -8.31 -16.00 -8.39
CA VAL A 205 -9.32 -17.05 -8.61
C VAL A 205 -10.60 -16.74 -7.84
N ILE A 206 -10.53 -16.36 -6.59
CA ILE A 206 -11.68 -15.99 -5.76
C ILE A 206 -12.42 -14.81 -6.40
N MET A 207 -11.71 -13.75 -6.77
CA MET A 207 -12.30 -12.58 -7.43
C MET A 207 -13.01 -12.97 -8.73
N ASN A 208 -12.34 -13.72 -9.61
CA ASN A 208 -12.91 -14.15 -10.88
C ASN A 208 -14.14 -15.06 -10.71
N THR A 209 -14.15 -15.93 -9.70
CA THR A 209 -15.26 -16.88 -9.45
C THR A 209 -16.47 -16.16 -8.83
N ARG A 210 -16.24 -15.18 -7.96
CA ARG A 210 -17.33 -14.46 -7.27
C ARG A 210 -17.93 -13.33 -8.07
N TYR A 211 -17.22 -12.82 -9.07
CA TYR A 211 -17.73 -11.72 -9.90
C TYR A 211 -18.83 -12.25 -10.82
N ASP A 212 -20.02 -11.67 -10.73
CA ASP A 212 -21.12 -11.95 -11.64
C ASP A 212 -20.83 -11.35 -13.03
N LYS A 213 -20.63 -12.22 -14.02
CA LYS A 213 -20.34 -11.83 -15.41
C LYS A 213 -21.55 -11.96 -16.33
N GLU A 214 -22.64 -12.59 -15.83
CA GLU A 214 -23.81 -12.90 -16.66
C GLU A 214 -24.45 -11.66 -17.29
N PRO A 215 -24.63 -10.53 -16.56
CA PRO A 215 -25.21 -9.33 -17.16
C PRO A 215 -24.40 -8.80 -18.36
N MET A 216 -23.05 -8.88 -18.29
CA MET A 216 -22.18 -8.43 -19.38
C MET A 216 -22.22 -9.39 -20.56
N SER A 217 -22.28 -10.69 -20.30
CA SER A 217 -22.45 -11.71 -21.34
C SER A 217 -23.81 -11.54 -22.08
N GLN A 218 -24.86 -11.30 -21.33
CA GLN A 218 -26.19 -11.05 -21.88
C GLN A 218 -26.21 -9.77 -22.74
N PHE A 219 -25.58 -8.70 -22.26
CA PHE A 219 -25.45 -7.45 -23.05
C PHE A 219 -24.80 -7.68 -24.42
N VAL A 220 -23.76 -8.51 -24.50
CA VAL A 220 -23.13 -8.87 -25.78
C VAL A 220 -24.04 -9.76 -26.64
N LEU A 221 -24.73 -10.71 -26.03
CA LEU A 221 -25.70 -11.57 -26.77
C LEU A 221 -26.85 -10.75 -27.35
N ASP A 222 -27.38 -9.80 -26.57
CA ASP A 222 -28.45 -8.90 -27.03
C ASP A 222 -27.99 -8.04 -28.22
N PHE A 223 -26.74 -7.57 -28.20
CA PHE A 223 -26.14 -6.84 -29.32
C PHE A 223 -26.00 -7.72 -30.57
N LEU A 224 -25.55 -8.97 -30.41
CA LEU A 224 -25.39 -9.91 -31.53
C LEU A 224 -26.75 -10.34 -32.17
N ASN A 225 -27.83 -10.25 -31.42
CA ASN A 225 -29.18 -10.61 -31.86
C ASN A 225 -29.99 -9.40 -32.36
N GLN A 226 -29.41 -8.20 -32.41
CA GLN A 226 -30.04 -7.04 -33.08
C GLN A 226 -29.86 -7.19 -34.59
N GLU A 227 -30.95 -7.52 -35.28
CA GLU A 227 -31.04 -7.51 -36.76
C GLU A 227 -31.33 -6.07 -37.28
#